data_bda5b52008504e8ab434b7cdb4d504db
#
_entry.id   bda5b52008504e8ab434b7cdb4d504db
#
_cell.length_a   1.000
_cell.length_b   1.000
_cell.length_c   1.000
_cell.angle_alpha   90.00
_cell.angle_beta   90.00
_cell.angle_gamma   90.00
#
_symmetry.space_group_name_H-M   'P 1'
#
loop_
_entity.id
_entity.type
_entity.pdbx_description
1 polymer ?
#
loop_
_entity_poly.entity_id
_entity_poly.type
_entity_poly.pdbx_seq_one_letter_code
_entity_poly.pdbx_strand_id
1 'polypeptide(L)'
;MTILAAARQRYTLLLAFACFFAMGTVNSMLGVAWPSIRATFGLPLDALVALLMVSTIGYVLGSVLTAPLVARIGVGWAVLLMNLLSTAGLVGYVLAPSWGSLVAFGLLSGWAGGMMSTTLNIYVAATRTVRTMNWMHASFGVGASIGPLVMTAIVTTGVSWRLGYAIGAFVHLGLALLYLTVVRTLTFRSISPATADDPSARPAPMRATLRLPIVWLSILLFLLYTGVESTAGQWTYTWFTEARAASAYLAGAMTSVFWAMLTAGRVVFGAGAARIGVARLLRLSMMGTVLATALLLVRSLPIGFVAIALMGLSLSAIFPTLTAQTPQRVGARHAGNVIGLQSSAASIGLAVLPGLAGTIAARVGLEALGPFLVFSSLLMLLVNQLAVVSLRRQGAALETVAGDL
;
A
#
# COMPACT_ATOMS: atom_id res chain seq x y z
N MET A 1 14.38 33.76 -4.69
CA MET A 1 15.03 32.43 -4.62
C MET A 1 16.08 32.35 -5.72
N THR A 2 17.33 32.01 -5.39
CA THR A 2 18.40 31.88 -6.39
C THR A 2 18.13 30.68 -7.32
N ILE A 3 18.54 30.75 -8.59
CA ILE A 3 18.40 29.68 -9.59
C ILE A 3 18.94 28.34 -9.04
N LEU A 4 20.04 28.39 -8.28
CA LEU A 4 20.65 27.24 -7.61
C LEU A 4 19.72 26.59 -6.55
N ALA A 5 18.99 27.38 -5.79
CA ALA A 5 18.04 26.86 -4.79
C ALA A 5 16.84 26.15 -5.46
N ALA A 6 16.34 26.70 -6.57
CA ALA A 6 15.26 26.09 -7.35
C ALA A 6 15.72 24.77 -8.02
N ALA A 7 16.94 24.72 -8.57
CA ALA A 7 17.50 23.51 -9.16
C ALA A 7 17.68 22.40 -8.10
N ARG A 8 18.21 22.73 -6.92
CA ARG A 8 18.35 21.77 -5.79
C ARG A 8 17.00 21.23 -5.32
N GLN A 9 15.98 22.09 -5.24
CA GLN A 9 14.64 21.65 -4.85
C GLN A 9 14.01 20.69 -5.88
N ARG A 10 14.21 20.92 -7.19
CA ARG A 10 13.75 20.01 -8.24
C ARG A 10 14.48 18.67 -8.15
N TYR A 11 15.79 18.70 -7.97
CA TYR A 11 16.61 17.49 -7.82
C TYR A 11 16.16 16.64 -6.62
N THR A 12 15.96 17.24 -5.45
CA THR A 12 15.44 16.54 -4.28
C THR A 12 14.08 15.89 -4.52
N LEU A 13 13.20 16.57 -5.25
CA LEU A 13 11.88 16.03 -5.58
C LEU A 13 11.99 14.83 -6.55
N LEU A 14 12.86 14.91 -7.54
CA LEU A 14 13.14 13.79 -8.44
C LEU A 14 13.69 12.57 -7.68
N LEU A 15 14.59 12.78 -6.72
CA LEU A 15 15.08 11.71 -5.86
C LEU A 15 13.96 11.10 -4.99
N ALA A 16 13.03 11.91 -4.47
CA ALA A 16 11.88 11.41 -3.72
C ALA A 16 10.97 10.51 -4.59
N PHE A 17 10.72 10.92 -5.84
CA PHE A 17 9.97 10.11 -6.80
C PHE A 17 10.70 8.82 -7.15
N ALA A 18 12.02 8.88 -7.35
CA ALA A 18 12.84 7.70 -7.61
C ALA A 18 12.83 6.72 -6.42
N CYS A 19 12.84 7.19 -5.17
CA CYS A 19 12.68 6.34 -3.99
C CYS A 19 11.32 5.63 -3.95
N PHE A 20 10.22 6.34 -4.23
CA PHE A 20 8.90 5.72 -4.28
C PHE A 20 8.77 4.72 -5.44
N PHE A 21 9.34 5.03 -6.60
CA PHE A 21 9.41 4.12 -7.73
C PHE A 21 10.18 2.84 -7.36
N ALA A 22 11.37 2.96 -6.78
CA ALA A 22 12.20 1.83 -6.38
C ALA A 22 11.48 0.97 -5.32
N MET A 23 10.85 1.61 -4.32
CA MET A 23 10.06 0.92 -3.31
C MET A 23 8.89 0.15 -3.92
N GLY A 24 8.16 0.75 -4.86
CA GLY A 24 7.06 0.09 -5.57
C GLY A 24 7.53 -1.11 -6.37
N THR A 25 8.64 -0.97 -7.08
CA THR A 25 9.26 -2.04 -7.89
C THR A 25 9.62 -3.24 -7.01
N VAL A 26 10.34 -3.01 -5.92
CA VAL A 26 10.78 -4.11 -5.03
C VAL A 26 9.61 -4.79 -4.33
N ASN A 27 8.64 -4.02 -3.83
CA ASN A 27 7.50 -4.58 -3.10
C ASN A 27 6.62 -5.49 -3.96
N SER A 28 6.45 -5.16 -5.23
CA SER A 28 5.61 -5.95 -6.15
C SER A 28 6.30 -7.20 -6.74
N MET A 29 7.62 -7.32 -6.59
CA MET A 29 8.37 -8.50 -7.04
C MET A 29 8.04 -9.76 -6.24
N LEU A 30 7.64 -9.63 -4.98
CA LEU A 30 7.52 -10.75 -4.05
C LEU A 30 6.53 -11.82 -4.53
N GLY A 31 5.36 -11.40 -5.04
CA GLY A 31 4.34 -12.34 -5.52
C GLY A 31 4.83 -13.21 -6.69
N VAL A 32 5.65 -12.64 -7.59
CA VAL A 32 6.26 -13.38 -8.70
C VAL A 32 7.46 -14.23 -8.24
N ALA A 33 8.24 -13.72 -7.30
CA ALA A 33 9.40 -14.43 -6.76
C ALA A 33 9.01 -15.62 -5.86
N TRP A 34 7.78 -15.60 -5.29
CA TRP A 34 7.37 -16.53 -4.24
C TRP A 34 7.51 -18.02 -4.61
N PRO A 35 7.07 -18.52 -5.78
CA PRO A 35 7.28 -19.91 -6.15
C PRO A 35 8.76 -20.30 -6.16
N SER A 36 9.64 -19.42 -6.66
CA SER A 36 11.09 -19.66 -6.71
C SER A 36 11.74 -19.60 -5.33
N ILE A 37 11.31 -18.68 -4.45
CA ILE A 37 11.76 -18.61 -3.04
C ILE A 37 11.35 -19.89 -2.32
N ARG A 38 10.10 -20.31 -2.48
CA ARG A 38 9.55 -21.51 -1.89
C ARG A 38 10.33 -22.75 -2.32
N ALA A 39 10.62 -22.89 -3.61
CA ALA A 39 11.43 -23.98 -4.13
C ALA A 39 12.87 -23.97 -3.59
N THR A 40 13.48 -22.79 -3.46
CA THR A 40 14.85 -22.63 -2.92
C THR A 40 14.99 -23.15 -1.50
N PHE A 41 13.99 -22.95 -0.64
CA PHE A 41 14.05 -23.30 0.78
C PHE A 41 13.18 -24.51 1.15
N GLY A 42 12.54 -25.19 0.19
CA GLY A 42 11.68 -26.34 0.45
C GLY A 42 10.44 -26.03 1.29
N LEU A 43 9.79 -24.90 1.06
CA LEU A 43 8.74 -24.36 1.93
C LEU A 43 7.33 -24.76 1.49
N PRO A 44 6.38 -24.88 2.44
CA PRO A 44 4.96 -24.96 2.12
C PRO A 44 4.43 -23.62 1.58
N LEU A 45 3.23 -23.65 0.96
CA LEU A 45 2.63 -22.50 0.32
C LEU A 45 2.40 -21.33 1.28
N ASP A 46 1.97 -21.62 2.50
CA ASP A 46 1.61 -20.66 3.55
C ASP A 46 2.80 -20.05 4.30
N ALA A 47 4.02 -20.53 4.06
CA ALA A 47 5.21 -19.95 4.69
C ALA A 47 5.37 -18.44 4.39
N LEU A 48 4.81 -17.94 3.28
CA LEU A 48 4.78 -16.51 2.93
C LEU A 48 4.20 -15.64 4.04
N VAL A 49 3.27 -16.17 4.84
CA VAL A 49 2.63 -15.46 5.98
C VAL A 49 3.67 -14.90 6.93
N ALA A 50 4.69 -15.70 7.28
CA ALA A 50 5.74 -15.26 8.20
C ALA A 50 6.49 -14.03 7.67
N LEU A 51 6.85 -14.04 6.39
CA LEU A 51 7.55 -12.91 5.77
C LEU A 51 6.67 -11.66 5.71
N LEU A 52 5.40 -11.80 5.32
CA LEU A 52 4.45 -10.67 5.26
C LEU A 52 4.21 -10.07 6.64
N MET A 53 4.00 -10.91 7.67
CA MET A 53 3.78 -10.44 9.05
C MET A 53 5.00 -9.73 9.60
N VAL A 54 6.18 -10.32 9.48
CA VAL A 54 7.42 -9.74 10.02
C VAL A 54 7.78 -8.44 9.28
N SER A 55 7.62 -8.41 7.95
CA SER A 55 7.83 -7.18 7.19
C SER A 55 6.83 -6.08 7.56
N THR A 56 5.56 -6.45 7.82
CA THR A 56 4.54 -5.48 8.28
C THR A 56 4.87 -4.93 9.68
N ILE A 57 5.33 -5.77 10.60
CA ILE A 57 5.81 -5.31 11.91
C ILE A 57 6.95 -4.30 11.72
N GLY A 58 7.92 -4.63 10.88
CA GLY A 58 9.01 -3.71 10.53
C GLY A 58 8.49 -2.39 9.98
N TYR A 59 7.55 -2.43 9.03
CA TYR A 59 6.96 -1.25 8.41
C TYR A 59 6.25 -0.34 9.44
N VAL A 60 5.46 -0.92 10.34
CA VAL A 60 4.78 -0.17 11.41
C VAL A 60 5.78 0.47 12.35
N LEU A 61 6.80 -0.28 12.81
CA LEU A 61 7.87 0.24 13.66
C LEU A 61 8.61 1.39 12.96
N GLY A 62 8.98 1.21 11.70
CA GLY A 62 9.61 2.25 10.88
C GLY A 62 8.76 3.50 10.79
N SER A 63 7.47 3.35 10.50
CA SER A 63 6.54 4.48 10.37
C SER A 63 6.39 5.27 11.68
N VAL A 64 6.22 4.58 12.81
CA VAL A 64 6.01 5.21 14.13
C VAL A 64 7.28 5.94 14.61
N LEU A 65 8.45 5.32 14.43
CA LEU A 65 9.70 5.87 14.93
C LEU A 65 10.29 6.97 14.03
N THR A 66 9.74 7.17 12.84
CA THR A 66 10.26 8.14 11.87
C THR A 66 10.09 9.59 12.31
N ALA A 67 8.93 9.99 12.81
CA ALA A 67 8.69 11.40 13.15
C ALA A 67 9.68 11.94 14.20
N PRO A 68 9.93 11.28 15.33
CA PRO A 68 10.94 11.70 16.30
C PRO A 68 12.37 11.63 15.73
N LEU A 69 12.66 10.69 14.85
CA LEU A 69 13.96 10.58 14.19
C LEU A 69 14.20 11.78 13.26
N VAL A 70 13.25 12.09 12.38
CA VAL A 70 13.31 13.25 11.45
C VAL A 70 13.46 14.56 12.21
N ALA A 71 12.78 14.71 13.36
CA ALA A 71 12.92 15.89 14.20
C ALA A 71 14.37 16.06 14.73
N ARG A 72 15.07 14.97 15.00
CA ARG A 72 16.45 15.00 15.52
C ARG A 72 17.50 15.19 14.42
N ILE A 73 17.44 14.37 13.37
CA ILE A 73 18.50 14.31 12.34
C ILE A 73 18.16 15.07 11.04
N GLY A 74 16.88 15.45 10.86
CA GLY A 74 16.37 16.09 9.64
C GLY A 74 16.05 15.11 8.53
N VAL A 75 15.25 15.58 7.54
CA VAL A 75 14.76 14.76 6.41
C VAL A 75 15.92 14.18 5.58
N GLY A 76 16.95 14.97 5.28
CA GLY A 76 18.05 14.51 4.42
C GLY A 76 18.76 13.27 4.98
N TRP A 77 19.12 13.29 6.26
CA TRP A 77 19.78 12.16 6.92
C TRP A 77 18.83 10.98 7.09
N ALA A 78 17.55 11.22 7.36
CA ALA A 78 16.54 10.17 7.44
C ALA A 78 16.39 9.45 6.10
N VAL A 79 16.32 10.17 4.96
CA VAL A 79 16.24 9.58 3.62
C VAL A 79 17.50 8.78 3.27
N LEU A 80 18.67 9.28 3.62
CA LEU A 80 19.92 8.54 3.44
C LEU A 80 19.88 7.23 4.23
N LEU A 81 19.55 7.30 5.53
CA LEU A 81 19.48 6.13 6.41
C LEU A 81 18.49 5.07 5.88
N MET A 82 17.28 5.47 5.46
CA MET A 82 16.29 4.52 4.97
C MET A 82 16.72 3.82 3.67
N ASN A 83 17.44 4.52 2.76
CA ASN A 83 17.98 3.88 1.56
C ASN A 83 19.10 2.90 1.91
N LEU A 84 19.96 3.21 2.88
CA LEU A 84 20.98 2.28 3.38
C LEU A 84 20.37 1.06 4.08
N LEU A 85 19.31 1.25 4.89
CA LEU A 85 18.58 0.15 5.50
C LEU A 85 17.85 -0.71 4.46
N SER A 86 17.25 -0.10 3.42
CA SER A 86 16.67 -0.83 2.29
C SER A 86 17.74 -1.66 1.59
N THR A 87 18.90 -1.06 1.28
CA THR A 87 20.04 -1.77 0.70
C THR A 87 20.44 -2.96 1.57
N ALA A 88 20.65 -2.76 2.86
CA ALA A 88 21.04 -3.83 3.79
C ALA A 88 20.01 -4.96 3.87
N GLY A 89 18.71 -4.63 3.94
CA GLY A 89 17.63 -5.61 3.94
C GLY A 89 17.58 -6.43 2.65
N LEU A 90 17.73 -5.78 1.49
CA LEU A 90 17.73 -6.46 0.19
C LEU A 90 19.00 -7.28 -0.06
N VAL A 91 20.17 -6.80 0.37
CA VAL A 91 21.41 -7.61 0.40
C VAL A 91 21.21 -8.82 1.30
N GLY A 92 20.54 -8.64 2.44
CA GLY A 92 20.15 -9.74 3.30
C GLY A 92 19.30 -10.80 2.60
N TYR A 93 18.35 -10.41 1.74
CA TYR A 93 17.56 -11.35 0.92
C TYR A 93 18.44 -12.10 -0.08
N VAL A 94 19.39 -11.39 -0.72
CA VAL A 94 20.33 -12.01 -1.69
C VAL A 94 21.22 -13.05 -1.01
N LEU A 95 21.73 -12.74 0.18
CA LEU A 95 22.69 -13.56 0.90
C LEU A 95 22.05 -14.57 1.88
N ALA A 96 20.73 -14.54 2.06
CA ALA A 96 20.03 -15.39 3.03
C ALA A 96 20.35 -16.89 2.82
N PRO A 97 20.98 -17.56 3.80
CA PRO A 97 21.28 -18.99 3.73
C PRO A 97 20.08 -19.86 4.13
N SER A 98 19.08 -19.29 4.80
CA SER A 98 17.90 -20.00 5.31
C SER A 98 16.66 -19.12 5.24
N TRP A 99 15.48 -19.76 5.30
CA TRP A 99 14.21 -19.06 5.37
C TRP A 99 14.12 -18.11 6.56
N GLY A 100 14.55 -18.56 7.74
CA GLY A 100 14.53 -17.75 8.96
C GLY A 100 15.36 -16.47 8.85
N SER A 101 16.53 -16.55 8.18
CA SER A 101 17.35 -15.35 7.91
C SER A 101 16.69 -14.41 6.91
N LEU A 102 16.01 -14.94 5.88
CA LEU A 102 15.27 -14.12 4.92
C LEU A 102 14.12 -13.37 5.61
N VAL A 103 13.35 -14.06 6.48
CA VAL A 103 12.28 -13.44 7.27
C VAL A 103 12.83 -12.37 8.21
N ALA A 104 13.99 -12.60 8.86
CA ALA A 104 14.64 -11.60 9.71
C ALA A 104 15.03 -10.33 8.92
N PHE A 105 15.57 -10.48 7.70
CA PHE A 105 15.82 -9.35 6.81
C PHE A 105 14.54 -8.70 6.28
N GLY A 106 13.42 -9.44 6.29
CA GLY A 106 12.08 -8.90 6.06
C GLY A 106 11.69 -7.80 7.05
N LEU A 107 12.05 -7.97 8.32
CA LEU A 107 11.85 -6.93 9.35
C LEU A 107 12.59 -5.64 8.99
N LEU A 108 13.84 -5.76 8.57
CA LEU A 108 14.69 -4.63 8.20
C LEU A 108 14.18 -3.92 6.94
N SER A 109 13.81 -4.70 5.91
CA SER A 109 13.22 -4.16 4.66
C SER A 109 11.89 -3.45 4.94
N GLY A 110 11.04 -4.04 5.78
CA GLY A 110 9.80 -3.42 6.23
C GLY A 110 10.06 -2.10 6.96
N TRP A 111 10.98 -2.10 7.92
CA TRP A 111 11.37 -0.88 8.65
C TRP A 111 11.80 0.23 7.71
N ALA A 112 12.71 -0.07 6.80
CA ALA A 112 13.17 0.89 5.80
C ALA A 112 12.01 1.45 4.95
N GLY A 113 11.07 0.59 4.52
CA GLY A 113 9.88 0.98 3.76
C GLY A 113 8.94 1.91 4.55
N GLY A 114 8.70 1.60 5.84
CA GLY A 114 7.90 2.44 6.74
C GLY A 114 8.53 3.82 6.97
N MET A 115 9.85 3.85 7.21
CA MET A 115 10.61 5.09 7.31
C MET A 115 10.53 5.90 6.02
N MET A 116 10.72 5.26 4.86
CA MET A 116 10.70 5.90 3.55
C MET A 116 9.36 6.57 3.29
N SER A 117 8.28 5.80 3.42
CA SER A 117 6.92 6.29 3.24
C SER A 117 6.66 7.50 4.14
N THR A 118 6.92 7.39 5.44
CA THR A 118 6.62 8.44 6.40
C THR A 118 7.48 9.70 6.19
N THR A 119 8.81 9.54 6.00
CA THR A 119 9.72 10.68 5.82
C THR A 119 9.36 11.50 4.59
N LEU A 120 9.14 10.84 3.45
CA LEU A 120 8.85 11.54 2.21
C LEU A 120 7.44 12.13 2.19
N ASN A 121 6.46 11.47 2.83
CA ASN A 121 5.13 12.05 3.01
C ASN A 121 5.17 13.32 3.88
N ILE A 122 5.89 13.31 5.01
CA ILE A 122 6.09 14.50 5.85
C ILE A 122 6.75 15.63 5.04
N TYR A 123 7.83 15.33 4.32
CA TYR A 123 8.56 16.32 3.53
C TYR A 123 7.69 16.95 2.44
N VAL A 124 7.00 16.12 1.63
CA VAL A 124 6.17 16.61 0.53
C VAL A 124 4.94 17.34 1.05
N ALA A 125 4.28 16.86 2.10
CA ALA A 125 3.13 17.53 2.71
C ALA A 125 3.48 18.94 3.23
N ALA A 126 4.67 19.09 3.80
CA ALA A 126 5.11 20.37 4.38
C ALA A 126 5.67 21.36 3.35
N THR A 127 6.18 20.89 2.22
CA THR A 127 6.93 21.76 1.29
C THR A 127 6.34 21.86 -0.11
N ARG A 128 5.30 21.06 -0.43
CA ARG A 128 4.76 20.90 -1.76
C ARG A 128 3.22 20.90 -1.77
N THR A 129 2.67 20.80 -2.98
CA THR A 129 1.22 20.75 -3.20
C THR A 129 0.68 19.32 -3.10
N VAL A 130 -0.63 19.19 -2.88
CA VAL A 130 -1.36 17.90 -2.99
C VAL A 130 -1.11 17.20 -4.33
N ARG A 131 -1.01 17.99 -5.42
CA ARG A 131 -0.67 17.46 -6.75
C ARG A 131 0.68 16.75 -6.76
N THR A 132 1.71 17.32 -6.10
CA THR A 132 3.05 16.73 -6.00
C THR A 132 3.00 15.42 -5.19
N MET A 133 2.23 15.40 -4.11
CA MET A 133 2.00 14.18 -3.31
C MET A 133 1.40 13.06 -4.18
N ASN A 134 0.37 13.38 -4.95
CA ASN A 134 -0.27 12.41 -5.83
C ASN A 134 0.71 11.86 -6.89
N TRP A 135 1.56 12.71 -7.48
CA TRP A 135 2.60 12.27 -8.43
C TRP A 135 3.65 11.38 -7.78
N MET A 136 4.02 11.64 -6.53
CA MET A 136 4.94 10.78 -5.78
C MET A 136 4.33 9.38 -5.56
N HIS A 137 3.06 9.31 -5.16
CA HIS A 137 2.36 8.03 -5.04
C HIS A 137 2.12 7.34 -6.40
N ALA A 138 1.93 8.10 -7.46
CA ALA A 138 1.85 7.53 -8.81
C ALA A 138 3.19 6.92 -9.25
N SER A 139 4.34 7.49 -8.87
CA SER A 139 5.64 6.89 -9.17
C SER A 139 5.83 5.54 -8.48
N PHE A 140 5.32 5.37 -7.24
CA PHE A 140 5.23 4.04 -6.60
C PHE A 140 4.43 3.06 -7.44
N GLY A 141 3.26 3.48 -7.93
CA GLY A 141 2.40 2.63 -8.74
C GLY A 141 3.04 2.21 -10.07
N VAL A 142 3.77 3.13 -10.72
CA VAL A 142 4.56 2.81 -11.92
C VAL A 142 5.63 1.77 -11.59
N GLY A 143 6.36 1.95 -10.50
CA GLY A 143 7.34 0.97 -10.01
C GLY A 143 6.69 -0.38 -9.73
N ALA A 144 5.54 -0.39 -9.03
CA ALA A 144 4.79 -1.60 -8.73
C ALA A 144 4.30 -2.33 -10.00
N SER A 145 4.03 -1.60 -11.08
CA SER A 145 3.66 -2.20 -12.38
C SER A 145 4.86 -2.84 -13.08
N ILE A 146 6.06 -2.32 -12.89
CA ILE A 146 7.29 -2.80 -13.53
C ILE A 146 7.91 -3.98 -12.78
N GLY A 147 7.82 -4.00 -11.44
CA GLY A 147 8.43 -5.03 -10.61
C GLY A 147 8.10 -6.47 -11.01
N PRO A 148 6.83 -6.84 -11.21
CA PRO A 148 6.46 -8.17 -11.66
C PRO A 148 7.05 -8.55 -13.02
N LEU A 149 7.15 -7.60 -13.98
CA LEU A 149 7.77 -7.86 -15.29
C LEU A 149 9.28 -8.14 -15.15
N VAL A 150 9.98 -7.34 -14.35
CA VAL A 150 11.42 -7.52 -14.09
C VAL A 150 11.65 -8.88 -13.43
N MET A 151 10.89 -9.22 -12.40
CA MET A 151 11.06 -10.50 -11.71
C MET A 151 10.68 -11.67 -12.63
N THR A 152 9.61 -11.55 -13.44
CA THR A 152 9.23 -12.55 -14.43
C THR A 152 10.35 -12.79 -15.43
N ALA A 153 10.94 -11.73 -15.99
CA ALA A 153 12.04 -11.85 -16.92
C ALA A 153 13.24 -12.58 -16.29
N ILE A 154 13.54 -12.34 -15.02
CA ILE A 154 14.61 -13.02 -14.30
C ILE A 154 14.31 -14.50 -14.10
N VAL A 155 13.15 -14.85 -13.55
CA VAL A 155 12.85 -16.25 -13.19
C VAL A 155 12.61 -17.14 -14.42
N THR A 156 12.15 -16.58 -15.55
CA THR A 156 11.94 -17.31 -16.79
C THR A 156 13.22 -17.63 -17.55
N THR A 157 14.31 -16.90 -17.29
CA THR A 157 15.64 -17.22 -17.86
C THR A 157 16.40 -18.25 -17.04
N GLY A 158 15.83 -18.81 -15.98
CA GLY A 158 16.49 -19.75 -15.07
C GLY A 158 17.48 -19.11 -14.10
N VAL A 159 17.58 -17.78 -14.12
CA VAL A 159 18.41 -17.02 -13.16
C VAL A 159 17.70 -16.96 -11.80
N SER A 160 18.49 -17.01 -10.74
CA SER A 160 17.95 -16.93 -9.37
C SER A 160 17.14 -15.67 -9.13
N TRP A 161 15.98 -15.80 -8.47
CA TRP A 161 15.16 -14.69 -7.98
C TRP A 161 15.94 -13.65 -7.18
N ARG A 162 17.08 -14.04 -6.59
CA ARG A 162 17.99 -13.16 -5.83
C ARG A 162 18.50 -12.00 -6.68
N LEU A 163 18.64 -12.19 -8.01
CA LEU A 163 19.07 -11.10 -8.91
C LEU A 163 18.09 -9.91 -8.89
N GLY A 164 16.78 -10.17 -8.82
CA GLY A 164 15.79 -9.10 -8.73
C GLY A 164 15.99 -8.22 -7.48
N TYR A 165 16.25 -8.85 -6.34
CA TYR A 165 16.54 -8.12 -5.10
C TYR A 165 17.94 -7.50 -5.08
N ALA A 166 18.93 -8.09 -5.76
CA ALA A 166 20.24 -7.49 -5.95
C ALA A 166 20.17 -6.19 -6.77
N ILE A 167 19.37 -6.18 -7.84
CA ILE A 167 19.09 -4.96 -8.63
C ILE A 167 18.41 -3.91 -7.73
N GLY A 168 17.42 -4.31 -6.95
CA GLY A 168 16.77 -3.41 -5.97
C GLY A 168 17.77 -2.81 -4.96
N ALA A 169 18.66 -3.65 -4.41
CA ALA A 169 19.71 -3.21 -3.48
C ALA A 169 20.65 -2.19 -4.14
N PHE A 170 21.08 -2.47 -5.38
CA PHE A 170 21.94 -1.56 -6.14
C PHE A 170 21.25 -0.21 -6.41
N VAL A 171 19.96 -0.21 -6.76
CA VAL A 171 19.18 1.02 -6.97
C VAL A 171 19.09 1.83 -5.68
N HIS A 172 18.76 1.20 -4.54
CA HIS A 172 18.69 1.90 -3.25
C HIS A 172 20.06 2.41 -2.79
N LEU A 173 21.15 1.68 -3.03
CA LEU A 173 22.50 2.14 -2.77
C LEU A 173 22.84 3.37 -3.64
N GLY A 174 22.54 3.33 -4.93
CA GLY A 174 22.71 4.46 -5.84
C GLY A 174 21.92 5.68 -5.37
N LEU A 175 20.67 5.51 -4.94
CA LEU A 175 19.86 6.59 -4.36
C LEU A 175 20.50 7.13 -3.07
N ALA A 176 21.01 6.28 -2.18
CA ALA A 176 21.73 6.71 -0.98
C ALA A 176 22.94 7.58 -1.33
N LEU A 177 23.75 7.15 -2.29
CA LEU A 177 24.91 7.93 -2.76
C LEU A 177 24.50 9.28 -3.38
N LEU A 178 23.42 9.31 -4.17
CA LEU A 178 22.88 10.55 -4.71
C LEU A 178 22.36 11.49 -3.61
N TYR A 179 21.73 10.94 -2.56
CA TYR A 179 21.29 11.76 -1.42
C TYR A 179 22.46 12.37 -0.64
N LEU A 180 23.66 11.77 -0.61
CA LEU A 180 24.85 12.37 0.01
C LEU A 180 25.17 13.76 -0.59
N THR A 181 24.86 13.99 -1.87
CA THR A 181 25.09 15.28 -2.53
C THR A 181 24.19 16.40 -2.03
N VAL A 182 23.00 16.04 -1.47
CA VAL A 182 21.99 17.01 -1.03
C VAL A 182 21.64 16.91 0.45
N VAL A 183 22.18 15.94 1.17
CA VAL A 183 21.81 15.65 2.57
C VAL A 183 21.96 16.87 3.48
N ARG A 184 23.03 17.64 3.32
CA ARG A 184 23.33 18.86 4.11
C ARG A 184 22.42 20.04 3.77
N THR A 185 21.75 20.02 2.62
CA THR A 185 20.88 21.11 2.18
C THR A 185 19.40 20.86 2.57
N LEU A 186 19.06 19.64 2.95
CA LEU A 186 17.73 19.25 3.41
C LEU A 186 17.61 19.41 4.94
N THR A 187 17.73 20.64 5.40
CA THR A 187 17.69 20.98 6.85
C THR A 187 16.31 20.95 7.46
N PHE A 188 15.27 20.57 6.70
CA PHE A 188 13.90 20.47 7.21
C PHE A 188 13.80 19.47 8.37
N ARG A 189 13.48 19.97 9.56
CA ARG A 189 13.43 19.17 10.81
C ARG A 189 12.04 18.86 11.32
N SER A 190 10.99 19.08 10.57
CA SER A 190 9.58 19.03 10.99
C SER A 190 8.98 20.41 11.23
N ILE A 191 7.77 20.61 10.73
CA ILE A 191 6.91 21.65 11.25
C ILE A 191 6.19 21.02 12.43
N SER A 192 6.39 21.51 13.66
CA SER A 192 5.38 21.33 14.70
C SER A 192 4.04 21.71 14.08
N PRO A 193 3.00 20.92 14.23
CA PRO A 193 1.67 21.37 13.81
C PRO A 193 1.47 22.72 14.49
N ALA A 194 1.21 23.75 13.69
CA ALA A 194 0.81 25.03 14.24
C ALA A 194 -0.34 24.72 15.20
N THR A 195 -0.10 24.93 16.47
CA THR A 195 -1.15 24.85 17.48
C THR A 195 -2.13 25.95 17.09
N ALA A 196 -3.22 25.56 16.47
CA ALA A 196 -4.33 26.47 16.26
C ALA A 196 -4.76 26.92 17.67
N ASP A 197 -4.67 28.20 17.94
CA ASP A 197 -5.17 28.84 19.18
C ASP A 197 -6.70 28.71 19.30
N ASP A 198 -7.36 28.07 18.35
CA ASP A 198 -8.78 27.81 18.37
C ASP A 198 -9.10 26.55 19.20
N PRO A 199 -9.74 26.69 20.38
CA PRO A 199 -10.14 25.54 21.20
C PRO A 199 -11.07 24.56 20.50
N SER A 200 -11.82 25.03 19.46
CA SER A 200 -12.71 24.18 18.66
C SER A 200 -11.93 23.27 17.70
N ALA A 201 -10.69 23.64 17.37
CA ALA A 201 -9.79 22.87 16.49
C ALA A 201 -8.98 21.80 17.25
N ARG A 202 -9.09 21.70 18.58
CA ARG A 202 -8.35 20.70 19.36
C ARG A 202 -8.82 19.28 19.01
N PRO A 203 -7.89 18.35 18.75
CA PRO A 203 -8.24 16.95 18.49
C PRO A 203 -9.03 16.35 19.65
N ALA A 204 -10.00 15.53 19.33
CA ALA A 204 -10.75 14.79 20.34
C ALA A 204 -9.83 13.75 21.04
N PRO A 205 -10.07 13.45 22.33
CA PRO A 205 -9.36 12.38 22.99
C PRO A 205 -9.58 11.05 22.27
N MET A 206 -8.54 10.19 22.19
CA MET A 206 -8.63 8.88 21.51
C MET A 206 -9.77 8.04 22.07
N ARG A 207 -10.00 8.03 23.39
CA ARG A 207 -11.12 7.31 24.01
C ARG A 207 -12.49 7.75 23.49
N ALA A 208 -12.68 9.04 23.21
CA ALA A 208 -13.94 9.54 22.64
C ALA A 208 -14.09 9.11 21.19
N THR A 209 -13.00 9.10 20.42
CA THR A 209 -12.97 8.61 19.04
C THR A 209 -13.34 7.13 18.96
N LEU A 210 -12.78 6.28 19.81
CA LEU A 210 -13.03 4.83 19.82
C LEU A 210 -14.45 4.45 20.27
N ARG A 211 -15.21 5.37 20.87
CA ARG A 211 -16.63 5.14 21.22
C ARG A 211 -17.60 5.28 20.03
N LEU A 212 -17.12 5.85 18.93
CA LEU A 212 -17.94 6.04 17.72
C LEU A 212 -18.00 4.72 16.91
N PRO A 213 -19.19 4.10 16.72
CA PRO A 213 -19.31 2.85 15.95
C PRO A 213 -18.77 2.97 14.51
N ILE A 214 -18.96 4.14 13.89
CA ILE A 214 -18.46 4.43 12.54
C ILE A 214 -16.94 4.30 12.41
N VAL A 215 -16.20 4.50 13.51
CA VAL A 215 -14.73 4.36 13.53
C VAL A 215 -14.32 2.90 13.32
N TRP A 216 -15.00 1.96 13.96
CA TRP A 216 -14.72 0.52 13.81
C TRP A 216 -15.10 0.00 12.43
N LEU A 217 -16.22 0.49 11.84
CA LEU A 217 -16.55 0.19 10.46
C LEU A 217 -15.50 0.75 9.49
N SER A 218 -14.99 1.95 9.74
CA SER A 218 -13.90 2.54 8.95
C SER A 218 -12.60 1.74 9.07
N ILE A 219 -12.20 1.32 10.25
CA ILE A 219 -11.02 0.46 10.50
C ILE A 219 -11.16 -0.84 9.70
N LEU A 220 -12.32 -1.50 9.79
CA LEU A 220 -12.57 -2.75 9.09
C LEU A 220 -12.56 -2.57 7.56
N LEU A 221 -13.10 -1.46 7.05
CA LEU A 221 -13.07 -1.14 5.61
C LEU A 221 -11.64 -1.01 5.09
N PHE A 222 -10.74 -0.32 5.80
CA PHE A 222 -9.36 -0.16 5.38
C PHE A 222 -8.59 -1.47 5.46
N LEU A 223 -8.82 -2.29 6.47
CA LEU A 223 -8.25 -3.62 6.59
C LEU A 223 -8.67 -4.53 5.43
N LEU A 224 -9.97 -4.58 5.13
CA LEU A 224 -10.51 -5.39 4.03
C LEU A 224 -10.02 -4.92 2.67
N TYR A 225 -10.04 -3.59 2.42
CA TYR A 225 -9.59 -3.02 1.16
C TYR A 225 -8.12 -3.38 0.87
N THR A 226 -7.22 -3.05 1.78
CA THR A 226 -5.79 -3.32 1.58
C THR A 226 -5.48 -4.81 1.56
N GLY A 227 -6.26 -5.60 2.31
CA GLY A 227 -6.18 -7.04 2.30
C GLY A 227 -6.56 -7.66 0.95
N VAL A 228 -7.66 -7.22 0.34
CA VAL A 228 -8.06 -7.66 -1.01
C VAL A 228 -7.03 -7.23 -2.05
N GLU A 229 -6.57 -5.98 -2.01
CA GLU A 229 -5.52 -5.44 -2.90
C GLU A 229 -4.24 -6.27 -2.79
N SER A 230 -3.75 -6.50 -1.58
CA SER A 230 -2.51 -7.24 -1.32
C SER A 230 -2.65 -8.72 -1.69
N THR A 231 -3.80 -9.34 -1.41
CA THR A 231 -4.04 -10.74 -1.79
C THR A 231 -3.95 -10.92 -3.31
N ALA A 232 -4.55 -10.03 -4.08
CA ALA A 232 -4.43 -10.05 -5.54
C ALA A 232 -2.97 -9.86 -5.98
N GLY A 233 -2.28 -8.84 -5.46
CA GLY A 233 -0.90 -8.55 -5.83
C GLY A 233 0.08 -9.69 -5.52
N GLN A 234 -0.12 -10.42 -4.41
CA GLN A 234 0.77 -11.48 -3.97
C GLN A 234 0.48 -12.84 -4.60
N TRP A 235 -0.80 -13.18 -4.84
CA TRP A 235 -1.18 -14.52 -5.22
C TRP A 235 -1.48 -14.71 -6.70
N THR A 236 -1.72 -13.64 -7.49
CA THR A 236 -2.09 -13.76 -8.91
C THR A 236 -1.07 -14.60 -9.68
N TYR A 237 0.22 -14.35 -9.55
CA TYR A 237 1.24 -15.10 -10.28
C TYR A 237 1.20 -16.60 -9.95
N THR A 238 1.31 -16.94 -8.66
CA THR A 238 1.31 -18.34 -8.18
C THR A 238 0.01 -19.05 -8.55
N TRP A 239 -1.13 -18.39 -8.36
CA TRP A 239 -2.44 -18.96 -8.67
C TRP A 239 -2.56 -19.33 -10.16
N PHE A 240 -2.21 -18.38 -11.03
CA PHE A 240 -2.37 -18.65 -12.48
C PHE A 240 -1.32 -19.62 -13.03
N THR A 241 -0.09 -19.61 -12.51
CA THR A 241 0.94 -20.57 -12.94
C THR A 241 0.69 -21.97 -12.42
N GLU A 242 0.39 -22.13 -11.13
CA GLU A 242 0.34 -23.46 -10.49
C GLU A 242 -1.05 -24.12 -10.56
N ALA A 243 -2.16 -23.34 -10.57
CA ALA A 243 -3.51 -23.90 -10.60
C ALA A 243 -4.17 -23.82 -11.98
N ARG A 244 -3.77 -22.86 -12.84
CA ARG A 244 -4.41 -22.63 -14.15
C ARG A 244 -3.49 -22.86 -15.33
N ALA A 245 -2.30 -23.36 -15.10
CA ALA A 245 -1.31 -23.67 -16.13
C ALA A 245 -0.99 -22.50 -17.09
N ALA A 246 -1.14 -21.25 -16.61
CA ALA A 246 -0.72 -20.08 -17.37
C ALA A 246 0.81 -20.08 -17.51
N SER A 247 1.32 -19.61 -18.65
CA SER A 247 2.75 -19.38 -18.77
C SER A 247 3.23 -18.33 -17.76
N ALA A 248 4.47 -18.44 -17.31
CA ALA A 248 5.08 -17.48 -16.39
C ALA A 248 5.00 -16.04 -16.92
N TYR A 249 5.19 -15.85 -18.24
CA TYR A 249 5.06 -14.53 -18.88
C TYR A 249 3.64 -13.99 -18.77
N LEU A 250 2.61 -14.81 -19.04
CA LEU A 250 1.22 -14.37 -18.93
C LEU A 250 0.86 -14.03 -17.48
N ALA A 251 1.20 -14.88 -16.53
CA ALA A 251 0.92 -14.65 -15.11
C ALA A 251 1.65 -13.39 -14.57
N GLY A 252 2.90 -13.19 -14.98
CA GLY A 252 3.66 -11.96 -14.67
C GLY A 252 3.04 -10.72 -15.30
N ALA A 253 2.60 -10.80 -16.56
CA ALA A 253 1.86 -9.72 -17.22
C ALA A 253 0.54 -9.42 -16.50
N MET A 254 -0.21 -10.43 -16.08
CA MET A 254 -1.45 -10.24 -15.29
C MET A 254 -1.19 -9.50 -13.98
N THR A 255 -0.13 -9.89 -13.25
CA THR A 255 0.26 -9.22 -12.01
C THR A 255 0.67 -7.76 -12.26
N SER A 256 1.41 -7.49 -13.34
CA SER A 256 1.76 -6.13 -13.76
C SER A 256 0.55 -5.31 -14.16
N VAL A 257 -0.37 -5.87 -14.94
CA VAL A 257 -1.61 -5.21 -15.36
C VAL A 257 -2.47 -4.85 -14.16
N PHE A 258 -2.55 -5.71 -13.14
CA PHE A 258 -3.23 -5.37 -11.88
C PHE A 258 -2.71 -4.04 -11.30
N TRP A 259 -1.41 -3.92 -11.10
CA TRP A 259 -0.80 -2.70 -10.55
C TRP A 259 -0.89 -1.50 -11.49
N ALA A 260 -0.76 -1.72 -12.80
CA ALA A 260 -0.90 -0.68 -13.81
C ALA A 260 -2.32 -0.10 -13.84
N MET A 261 -3.34 -0.97 -13.79
CA MET A 261 -4.74 -0.55 -13.77
C MET A 261 -5.11 0.14 -12.46
N LEU A 262 -4.55 -0.32 -11.34
CA LEU A 262 -4.71 0.36 -10.05
C LEU A 262 -4.07 1.76 -10.07
N THR A 263 -2.92 1.91 -10.70
CA THR A 263 -2.24 3.19 -10.85
C THR A 263 -2.97 4.13 -11.81
N ALA A 264 -3.33 3.62 -12.99
CA ALA A 264 -4.08 4.39 -13.99
C ALA A 264 -5.44 4.85 -13.45
N GLY A 265 -6.13 3.97 -12.74
CA GLY A 265 -7.41 4.28 -12.10
C GLY A 265 -7.30 5.38 -11.05
N ARG A 266 -6.22 5.42 -10.25
CA ARG A 266 -5.98 6.53 -9.30
C ARG A 266 -5.87 7.88 -10.00
N VAL A 267 -5.24 7.93 -11.17
CA VAL A 267 -5.12 9.16 -11.97
C VAL A 267 -6.48 9.54 -12.58
N VAL A 268 -7.14 8.59 -13.23
CA VAL A 268 -8.40 8.81 -13.94
C VAL A 268 -9.53 9.19 -12.97
N PHE A 269 -9.72 8.41 -11.93
CA PHE A 269 -10.80 8.66 -10.95
C PHE A 269 -10.48 9.84 -10.04
N GLY A 270 -9.19 10.12 -9.76
CA GLY A 270 -8.79 11.34 -9.05
C GLY A 270 -9.23 12.61 -9.80
N ALA A 271 -9.10 12.62 -11.15
CA ALA A 271 -9.56 13.72 -11.99
C ALA A 271 -11.09 13.73 -12.18
N GLY A 272 -11.74 12.56 -12.20
CA GLY A 272 -13.17 12.39 -12.48
C GLY A 272 -14.08 12.41 -11.25
N ALA A 273 -13.54 12.32 -10.04
CA ALA A 273 -14.33 12.15 -8.79
C ALA A 273 -15.37 13.26 -8.58
N ALA A 274 -15.03 14.50 -8.91
CA ALA A 274 -15.94 15.64 -8.80
C ALA A 274 -17.16 15.55 -9.72
N ARG A 275 -17.00 14.93 -10.92
CA ARG A 275 -18.08 14.77 -11.90
C ARG A 275 -19.01 13.60 -11.58
N ILE A 276 -18.45 12.49 -11.09
CA ILE A 276 -19.21 11.26 -10.80
C ILE A 276 -19.93 11.36 -9.46
N GLY A 277 -19.39 12.13 -8.53
CA GLY A 277 -19.80 12.18 -7.13
C GLY A 277 -19.13 11.07 -6.30
N VAL A 278 -18.56 11.50 -5.17
CA VAL A 278 -17.67 10.66 -4.33
C VAL A 278 -18.36 9.38 -3.83
N ALA A 279 -19.62 9.47 -3.38
CA ALA A 279 -20.38 8.32 -2.88
C ALA A 279 -20.73 7.32 -4.00
N ARG A 280 -21.07 7.82 -5.20
CA ARG A 280 -21.37 6.98 -6.36
C ARG A 280 -20.11 6.28 -6.86
N LEU A 281 -18.99 7.01 -6.95
CA LEU A 281 -17.70 6.44 -7.35
C LEU A 281 -17.30 5.30 -6.41
N LEU A 282 -17.37 5.51 -5.09
CA LEU A 282 -17.04 4.48 -4.09
C LEU A 282 -17.90 3.23 -4.26
N ARG A 283 -19.21 3.40 -4.44
CA ARG A 283 -20.14 2.27 -4.64
C ARG A 283 -19.82 1.50 -5.92
N LEU A 284 -19.62 2.20 -7.04
CA LEU A 284 -19.28 1.58 -8.33
C LEU A 284 -17.95 0.84 -8.25
N SER A 285 -16.95 1.41 -7.57
CA SER A 285 -15.65 0.78 -7.36
C SER A 285 -15.77 -0.52 -6.54
N MET A 286 -16.55 -0.52 -5.45
CA MET A 286 -16.76 -1.74 -4.66
C MET A 286 -17.56 -2.80 -5.42
N MET A 287 -18.61 -2.41 -6.16
CA MET A 287 -19.36 -3.33 -7.01
C MET A 287 -18.49 -3.89 -8.14
N GLY A 288 -17.67 -3.05 -8.76
CA GLY A 288 -16.68 -3.49 -9.76
C GLY A 288 -15.68 -4.48 -9.20
N THR A 289 -15.23 -4.29 -7.94
CA THR A 289 -14.35 -5.25 -7.26
C THR A 289 -15.06 -6.59 -7.04
N VAL A 290 -16.32 -6.58 -6.59
CA VAL A 290 -17.13 -7.81 -6.43
C VAL A 290 -17.30 -8.51 -7.78
N LEU A 291 -17.63 -7.79 -8.84
CA LEU A 291 -17.76 -8.36 -10.18
C LEU A 291 -16.43 -8.97 -10.66
N ALA A 292 -15.32 -8.24 -10.49
CA ALA A 292 -14.00 -8.70 -10.88
C ALA A 292 -13.61 -9.99 -10.15
N THR A 293 -13.82 -10.06 -8.82
CA THR A 293 -13.54 -11.26 -8.04
C THR A 293 -14.48 -12.41 -8.39
N ALA A 294 -15.75 -12.15 -8.71
CA ALA A 294 -16.70 -13.18 -9.18
C ALA A 294 -16.26 -13.75 -10.55
N LEU A 295 -15.77 -12.92 -11.47
CA LEU A 295 -15.22 -13.38 -12.75
C LEU A 295 -14.00 -14.31 -12.58
N LEU A 296 -13.22 -14.16 -11.50
CA LEU A 296 -12.11 -15.06 -11.19
C LEU A 296 -12.56 -16.50 -10.84
N LEU A 297 -13.83 -16.72 -10.50
CA LEU A 297 -14.36 -18.07 -10.30
C LEU A 297 -14.46 -18.87 -11.62
N VAL A 298 -14.48 -18.16 -12.75
CA VAL A 298 -14.47 -18.78 -14.07
C VAL A 298 -13.03 -19.22 -14.38
N ARG A 299 -12.83 -20.53 -14.64
CA ARG A 299 -11.53 -21.12 -14.95
C ARG A 299 -11.13 -20.90 -16.40
N SER A 300 -11.02 -19.63 -16.80
CA SER A 300 -10.65 -19.22 -18.16
C SER A 300 -9.53 -18.17 -18.06
N LEU A 301 -8.43 -18.38 -18.78
CA LEU A 301 -7.29 -17.45 -18.77
C LEU A 301 -7.68 -16.06 -19.33
N PRO A 302 -8.40 -15.94 -20.47
CA PRO A 302 -8.84 -14.63 -20.96
C PRO A 302 -9.75 -13.89 -19.99
N ILE A 303 -10.72 -14.59 -19.39
CA ILE A 303 -11.62 -14.00 -18.38
C ILE A 303 -10.83 -13.60 -17.13
N GLY A 304 -9.91 -14.45 -16.69
CA GLY A 304 -9.01 -14.14 -15.57
C GLY A 304 -8.17 -12.90 -15.79
N PHE A 305 -7.64 -12.70 -17.01
CA PHE A 305 -6.88 -11.49 -17.36
C PHE A 305 -7.77 -10.24 -17.26
N VAL A 306 -8.96 -10.27 -17.84
CA VAL A 306 -9.92 -9.17 -17.75
C VAL A 306 -10.34 -8.91 -16.31
N ALA A 307 -10.57 -9.97 -15.52
CA ALA A 307 -10.93 -9.88 -14.12
C ALA A 307 -9.85 -9.19 -13.27
N ILE A 308 -8.60 -9.56 -13.45
CA ILE A 308 -7.46 -8.96 -12.75
C ILE A 308 -7.29 -7.48 -13.13
N ALA A 309 -7.43 -7.14 -14.42
CA ALA A 309 -7.39 -5.75 -14.88
C ALA A 309 -8.53 -4.92 -14.28
N LEU A 310 -9.77 -5.44 -14.34
CA LEU A 310 -10.94 -4.81 -13.75
C LEU A 310 -10.81 -4.63 -12.24
N MET A 311 -10.23 -5.63 -11.55
CA MET A 311 -10.00 -5.59 -10.12
C MET A 311 -9.03 -4.47 -9.74
N GLY A 312 -7.89 -4.33 -10.43
CA GLY A 312 -6.95 -3.24 -10.22
C GLY A 312 -7.61 -1.87 -10.43
N LEU A 313 -8.34 -1.71 -11.54
CA LEU A 313 -9.06 -0.47 -11.85
C LEU A 313 -10.10 -0.13 -10.77
N SER A 314 -10.89 -1.12 -10.36
CA SER A 314 -11.97 -0.93 -9.38
C SER A 314 -11.45 -0.58 -7.99
N LEU A 315 -10.37 -1.23 -7.53
CA LEU A 315 -9.75 -0.94 -6.23
C LEU A 315 -9.12 0.45 -6.16
N SER A 316 -8.72 1.03 -7.28
CA SER A 316 -7.92 2.25 -7.34
C SER A 316 -8.52 3.47 -6.63
N ALA A 317 -9.84 3.64 -6.69
CA ALA A 317 -10.53 4.79 -6.12
C ALA A 317 -10.94 4.61 -4.65
N ILE A 318 -10.94 3.38 -4.11
CA ILE A 318 -11.53 3.08 -2.80
C ILE A 318 -10.76 3.77 -1.67
N PHE A 319 -9.44 3.53 -1.57
CA PHE A 319 -8.60 4.08 -0.49
C PHE A 319 -8.61 5.62 -0.43
N PRO A 320 -8.30 6.34 -1.54
CA PRO A 320 -8.28 7.80 -1.51
C PRO A 320 -9.65 8.39 -1.23
N THR A 321 -10.72 7.77 -1.74
CA THR A 321 -12.10 8.21 -1.52
C THR A 321 -12.52 8.05 -0.06
N LEU A 322 -12.25 6.90 0.56
CA LEU A 322 -12.56 6.65 1.96
C LEU A 322 -11.79 7.61 2.89
N THR A 323 -10.51 7.83 2.61
CA THR A 323 -9.67 8.76 3.39
C THR A 323 -10.19 10.21 3.29
N ALA A 324 -10.52 10.65 2.08
CA ALA A 324 -11.07 12.00 1.85
C ALA A 324 -12.42 12.24 2.54
N GLN A 325 -13.24 11.21 2.69
CA GLN A 325 -14.54 11.29 3.38
C GLN A 325 -14.43 11.22 4.91
N THR A 326 -13.27 10.86 5.46
CA THR A 326 -13.14 10.64 6.91
C THR A 326 -13.58 11.85 7.75
N PRO A 327 -13.16 13.11 7.45
CA PRO A 327 -13.61 14.26 8.24
C PRO A 327 -15.13 14.45 8.23
N GLN A 328 -15.78 14.17 7.10
CA GLN A 328 -17.24 14.28 6.95
C GLN A 328 -18.00 13.18 7.71
N ARG A 329 -17.38 11.99 7.85
CA ARG A 329 -17.98 10.83 8.50
C ARG A 329 -17.90 10.87 10.03
N VAL A 330 -16.82 11.44 10.58
CA VAL A 330 -16.54 11.41 12.03
C VAL A 330 -16.43 12.78 12.67
N GLY A 331 -16.51 13.86 11.88
CA GLY A 331 -16.26 15.23 12.31
C GLY A 331 -14.76 15.58 12.36
N ALA A 332 -14.44 16.86 12.15
CA ALA A 332 -13.06 17.35 12.03
C ALA A 332 -12.19 17.01 13.24
N ARG A 333 -12.74 17.11 14.47
CA ARG A 333 -12.01 16.84 15.72
C ARG A 333 -11.54 15.38 15.85
N HIS A 334 -12.25 14.41 15.27
CA HIS A 334 -11.91 12.99 15.33
C HIS A 334 -11.10 12.53 14.12
N ALA A 335 -11.08 13.31 13.04
CA ALA A 335 -10.52 12.90 11.74
C ALA A 335 -9.05 12.46 11.81
N GLY A 336 -8.20 13.20 12.52
CA GLY A 336 -6.78 12.86 12.68
C GLY A 336 -6.56 11.50 13.33
N ASN A 337 -7.28 11.24 14.44
CA ASN A 337 -7.23 9.94 15.13
C ASN A 337 -7.70 8.80 14.22
N VAL A 338 -8.81 9.02 13.50
CA VAL A 338 -9.41 7.98 12.64
C VAL A 338 -8.51 7.68 11.45
N ILE A 339 -7.90 8.68 10.80
CA ILE A 339 -6.94 8.47 9.72
C ILE A 339 -5.73 7.66 10.20
N GLY A 340 -5.23 7.92 11.42
CA GLY A 340 -4.17 7.12 12.03
C GLY A 340 -4.59 5.65 12.23
N LEU A 341 -5.79 5.40 12.77
CA LEU A 341 -6.34 4.06 12.95
C LEU A 341 -6.59 3.34 11.62
N GLN A 342 -7.10 4.04 10.60
CA GLN A 342 -7.28 3.53 9.24
C GLN A 342 -5.94 3.11 8.62
N SER A 343 -4.90 3.92 8.77
CA SER A 343 -3.54 3.60 8.26
C SER A 343 -2.96 2.36 8.95
N SER A 344 -3.15 2.23 10.25
CA SER A 344 -2.73 1.04 10.99
C SER A 344 -3.49 -0.21 10.55
N ALA A 345 -4.82 -0.11 10.37
CA ALA A 345 -5.65 -1.20 9.88
C ALA A 345 -5.26 -1.61 8.45
N ALA A 346 -4.97 -0.62 7.59
CA ALA A 346 -4.46 -0.86 6.24
C ALA A 346 -3.15 -1.67 6.26
N SER A 347 -2.21 -1.30 7.12
CA SER A 347 -0.94 -2.03 7.25
C SER A 347 -1.15 -3.48 7.73
N ILE A 348 -2.08 -3.70 8.65
CA ILE A 348 -2.44 -5.05 9.12
C ILE A 348 -3.09 -5.85 7.98
N GLY A 349 -3.98 -5.22 7.20
CA GLY A 349 -4.65 -5.83 6.06
C GLY A 349 -3.69 -6.35 5.01
N LEU A 350 -2.59 -5.62 4.74
CA LEU A 350 -1.55 -6.02 3.78
C LEU A 350 -0.90 -7.38 4.09
N ALA A 351 -0.89 -7.81 5.34
CA ALA A 351 -0.30 -9.09 5.75
C ALA A 351 -1.34 -10.15 6.11
N VAL A 352 -2.40 -9.76 6.83
CA VAL A 352 -3.37 -10.70 7.40
C VAL A 352 -4.19 -11.39 6.31
N LEU A 353 -4.79 -10.64 5.36
CA LEU A 353 -5.65 -11.27 4.36
C LEU A 353 -4.87 -12.15 3.37
N PRO A 354 -3.75 -11.69 2.75
CA PRO A 354 -2.97 -12.59 1.90
C PRO A 354 -2.38 -13.77 2.69
N GLY A 355 -2.07 -13.59 3.97
CA GLY A 355 -1.66 -14.68 4.84
C GLY A 355 -2.77 -15.71 5.05
N LEU A 356 -3.97 -15.28 5.42
CA LEU A 356 -5.13 -16.16 5.55
C LEU A 356 -5.47 -16.87 4.23
N ALA A 357 -5.45 -16.13 3.12
CA ALA A 357 -5.66 -16.68 1.78
C ALA A 357 -4.65 -17.78 1.46
N GLY A 358 -3.36 -17.56 1.77
CA GLY A 358 -2.30 -18.55 1.59
C GLY A 358 -2.48 -19.79 2.46
N THR A 359 -2.86 -19.61 3.74
CA THR A 359 -3.13 -20.72 4.65
C THR A 359 -4.33 -21.56 4.21
N ILE A 360 -5.40 -20.93 3.71
CA ILE A 360 -6.56 -21.62 3.13
C ILE A 360 -6.13 -22.36 1.85
N ALA A 361 -5.40 -21.68 0.96
CA ALA A 361 -4.92 -22.28 -0.29
C ALA A 361 -3.98 -23.47 -0.06
N ALA A 362 -3.17 -23.44 0.99
CA ALA A 362 -2.30 -24.57 1.34
C ALA A 362 -3.07 -25.82 1.76
N ARG A 363 -4.27 -25.66 2.33
CA ARG A 363 -5.10 -26.79 2.81
C ARG A 363 -6.06 -27.33 1.78
N VAL A 364 -6.68 -26.45 0.98
CA VAL A 364 -7.78 -26.83 0.07
C VAL A 364 -7.48 -26.54 -1.41
N GLY A 365 -6.28 -26.04 -1.71
CA GLY A 365 -5.80 -25.74 -3.06
C GLY A 365 -5.94 -24.26 -3.44
N LEU A 366 -5.16 -23.84 -4.42
CA LEU A 366 -5.05 -22.44 -4.86
C LEU A 366 -6.36 -21.86 -5.44
N GLU A 367 -7.26 -22.68 -5.95
CA GLU A 367 -8.57 -22.22 -6.42
C GLU A 367 -9.45 -21.65 -5.31
N ALA A 368 -9.14 -21.91 -4.03
CA ALA A 368 -9.81 -21.28 -2.89
C ALA A 368 -9.59 -19.76 -2.81
N LEU A 369 -8.57 -19.25 -3.50
CA LEU A 369 -8.30 -17.80 -3.59
C LEU A 369 -9.48 -17.03 -4.23
N GLY A 370 -10.14 -17.63 -5.22
CA GLY A 370 -11.32 -17.04 -5.87
C GLY A 370 -12.47 -16.79 -4.88
N PRO A 371 -13.03 -17.82 -4.26
CA PRO A 371 -14.07 -17.68 -3.23
C PRO A 371 -13.64 -16.77 -2.06
N PHE A 372 -12.39 -16.83 -1.62
CA PHE A 372 -11.86 -15.96 -0.57
C PHE A 372 -11.93 -14.47 -0.97
N LEU A 373 -11.51 -14.13 -2.20
CA LEU A 373 -11.58 -12.77 -2.71
C LEU A 373 -13.02 -12.28 -2.90
N VAL A 374 -13.92 -13.16 -3.38
CA VAL A 374 -15.36 -12.85 -3.48
C VAL A 374 -15.94 -12.55 -2.11
N PHE A 375 -15.71 -13.43 -1.13
CA PHE A 375 -16.18 -13.21 0.24
C PHE A 375 -15.67 -11.91 0.83
N SER A 376 -14.37 -11.66 0.72
CA SER A 376 -13.73 -10.45 1.26
C SER A 376 -14.25 -9.17 0.60
N SER A 377 -14.49 -9.20 -0.72
CA SER A 377 -15.03 -8.04 -1.45
C SER A 377 -16.51 -7.80 -1.16
N LEU A 378 -17.32 -8.85 -0.99
CA LEU A 378 -18.71 -8.75 -0.55
C LEU A 378 -18.79 -8.20 0.88
N LEU A 379 -17.94 -8.70 1.78
CA LEU A 379 -17.86 -8.20 3.15
C LEU A 379 -17.47 -6.72 3.18
N MET A 380 -16.50 -6.30 2.35
CA MET A 380 -16.12 -4.88 2.20
C MET A 380 -17.30 -4.03 1.74
N LEU A 381 -18.05 -4.48 0.73
CA LEU A 381 -19.25 -3.79 0.25
C LEU A 381 -20.32 -3.70 1.34
N LEU A 382 -20.58 -4.79 2.07
CA LEU A 382 -21.55 -4.83 3.18
C LEU A 382 -21.17 -3.85 4.30
N VAL A 383 -19.92 -3.87 4.74
CA VAL A 383 -19.41 -2.96 5.79
C VAL A 383 -19.57 -1.50 5.37
N ASN A 384 -19.31 -1.18 4.09
CA ASN A 384 -19.55 0.17 3.58
C ASN A 384 -21.04 0.54 3.59
N GLN A 385 -21.94 -0.37 3.24
CA GLN A 385 -23.39 -0.11 3.33
C GLN A 385 -23.85 0.12 4.78
N LEU A 386 -23.35 -0.68 5.72
CA LEU A 386 -23.63 -0.48 7.15
C LEU A 386 -23.12 0.88 7.63
N ALA A 387 -21.93 1.31 7.19
CA ALA A 387 -21.40 2.63 7.49
C ALA A 387 -22.31 3.76 6.96
N VAL A 388 -22.79 3.64 5.73
CA VAL A 388 -23.70 4.62 5.10
C VAL A 388 -25.05 4.68 5.84
N VAL A 389 -25.62 3.53 6.22
CA VAL A 389 -26.88 3.47 6.97
C VAL A 389 -26.72 4.07 8.37
N SER A 390 -25.60 3.76 9.05
CA SER A 390 -25.28 4.34 10.37
C SER A 390 -25.23 5.87 10.33
N LEU A 391 -24.56 6.43 9.32
CA LEU A 391 -24.46 7.89 9.14
C LEU A 391 -25.81 8.55 8.86
N ARG A 392 -26.65 7.93 8.02
CA ARG A 392 -28.01 8.44 7.75
C ARG A 392 -28.88 8.48 9.00
N ARG A 393 -28.84 7.44 9.83
CA ARG A 393 -29.58 7.40 11.11
C ARG A 393 -29.13 8.47 12.08
N GLN A 394 -27.82 8.77 12.14
CA GLN A 394 -27.29 9.84 12.98
C GLN A 394 -27.72 11.23 12.49
N GLY A 395 -27.73 11.46 11.18
CA GLY A 395 -28.22 12.73 10.58
C GLY A 395 -29.69 12.93 10.84
N ALA A 396 -30.55 11.92 10.63
CA ALA A 396 -31.97 12.00 10.90
C ALA A 396 -32.31 12.24 12.39
N ALA A 397 -31.52 11.66 13.31
CA ALA A 397 -31.70 11.87 14.74
C ALA A 397 -31.35 13.30 15.18
N LEU A 398 -30.35 13.93 14.52
CA LEU A 398 -29.99 15.33 14.77
C LEU A 398 -31.04 16.31 14.23
N GLU A 399 -31.65 16.03 13.08
CA GLU A 399 -32.72 16.84 12.50
C GLU A 399 -34.01 16.78 13.34
N THR A 400 -34.36 15.63 13.92
CA THR A 400 -35.51 15.51 14.84
C THR A 400 -35.32 16.31 16.13
N VAL A 401 -34.14 16.25 16.73
CA VAL A 401 -33.84 17.04 17.95
C VAL A 401 -33.78 18.54 17.66
N ALA A 402 -33.37 18.96 16.47
CA ALA A 402 -33.35 20.37 16.06
C ALA A 402 -34.74 20.90 15.67
N GLY A 403 -35.69 20.02 15.30
CA GLY A 403 -37.07 20.38 14.99
C GLY A 403 -37.97 20.47 16.21
N ASP A 404 -37.56 19.90 17.35
CA ASP A 404 -38.27 19.92 18.62
C ASP A 404 -37.84 21.07 19.57
N LEU A 405 -36.87 21.94 19.14
CA LEU A 405 -36.40 23.16 19.81
C LEU A 405 -36.85 24.40 19.06
#